data_21dc61ee2d0c89d26df4ee3dee7376b2
#
_entry.id   21dc61ee2d0c89d26df4ee3dee7376b2
#
_cell.length_a   1.000
_cell.length_b   1.000
_cell.length_c   1.000
_cell.angle_alpha   90.00
_cell.angle_beta   90.00
_cell.angle_gamma   90.00
#
_symmetry.space_group_name_H-M   'P 1'
#
loop_
_entity.id
_entity.type
_entity.pdbx_description
1 polymer ?
#
loop_
_entity_poly.entity_id
_entity_poly.type
_entity_poly.pdbx_seq_one_letter_code
_entity_poly.pdbx_strand_id
1 'polypeptide(L)' 'FALEGHVPAAAIRRLLAERPAGVRGLAVPEMPVGSPGMEVPGQAADTYDVIAFGEGPHRPFMRFTGAAPV' A
#
# COMPACT_ATOMS: atom_id res chain seq x y z
N PHE A 1 4.02 -12.90 -4.51
CA PHE A 1 4.28 -11.74 -3.64
C PHE A 1 3.48 -11.85 -2.36
N ALA A 2 4.02 -11.34 -1.28
CA ALA A 2 3.34 -11.25 0.00
C ALA A 2 2.68 -9.88 0.18
N LEU A 3 1.54 -9.85 0.87
CA LEU A 3 0.84 -8.60 1.18
C LEU A 3 0.64 -8.55 2.69
N GLU A 4 1.00 -7.42 3.31
CA GLU A 4 0.82 -7.20 4.74
C GLU A 4 -0.04 -5.97 4.96
N GLY A 5 -1.10 -6.12 5.74
CA GLY A 5 -2.09 -5.08 5.95
C GLY A 5 -3.06 -4.98 4.79
N HIS A 6 -3.85 -3.91 4.77
CA HIS A 6 -4.89 -3.71 3.76
C HIS A 6 -4.32 -2.93 2.57
N VAL A 7 -3.67 -3.63 1.65
CA VAL A 7 -3.03 -3.03 0.49
C VAL A 7 -4.07 -2.70 -0.58
N PRO A 8 -4.14 -1.45 -1.07
CA PRO A 8 -5.09 -1.09 -2.13
C PRO A 8 -4.86 -1.86 -3.42
N ALA A 9 -5.95 -2.21 -4.12
CA ALA A 9 -5.89 -2.99 -5.35
C ALA A 9 -5.04 -2.34 -6.44
N ALA A 10 -5.02 -1.00 -6.53
CA ALA A 10 -4.19 -0.31 -7.51
C ALA A 10 -2.70 -0.58 -7.31
N ALA A 11 -2.25 -0.66 -6.06
CA ALA A 11 -0.86 -0.99 -5.75
C ALA A 11 -0.54 -2.45 -6.14
N ILE A 12 -1.46 -3.36 -5.89
CA ILE A 12 -1.30 -4.77 -6.24
C ILE A 12 -1.21 -4.92 -7.77
N ARG A 13 -2.09 -4.24 -8.51
CA ARG A 13 -2.07 -4.28 -9.98
C ARG A 13 -0.75 -3.75 -10.54
N ARG A 14 -0.24 -2.66 -9.97
CA ARG A 14 1.04 -2.10 -10.39
C ARG A 14 2.19 -3.05 -10.10
N LEU A 15 2.19 -3.68 -8.92
CA LEU A 15 3.22 -4.65 -8.56
C LEU A 15 3.26 -5.82 -9.55
N LEU A 16 2.08 -6.36 -9.90
CA LEU A 16 1.99 -7.48 -10.83
C LEU A 16 2.40 -7.10 -12.24
N ALA A 17 2.14 -5.84 -12.65
CA ALA A 17 2.53 -5.35 -13.97
C ALA A 17 4.03 -5.10 -14.07
N GLU A 18 4.62 -4.49 -13.05
CA GLU A 18 6.04 -4.09 -13.08
C GLU A 18 6.99 -5.20 -12.63
N ARG A 19 6.57 -6.04 -11.70
CA ARG A 19 7.39 -7.13 -11.12
C ARG A 19 8.82 -6.68 -10.81
N PRO A 20 9.00 -5.64 -9.96
CA PRO A 20 10.32 -5.07 -9.72
C PRO A 20 11.25 -6.09 -9.07
N ALA A 21 12.49 -6.10 -9.53
CA ALA A 21 13.50 -7.04 -9.03
C ALA A 21 13.76 -6.79 -7.54
N GLY A 22 13.90 -7.88 -6.77
CA GLY A 22 14.20 -7.81 -5.34
C GLY A 22 13.01 -7.49 -4.44
N VAL A 23 11.83 -7.20 -5.00
CA VAL A 23 10.64 -6.93 -4.20
C VAL A 23 9.89 -8.23 -3.97
N ARG A 24 9.63 -8.55 -2.70
CA ARG A 24 8.88 -9.76 -2.30
C ARG A 24 7.44 -9.48 -1.96
N GLY A 25 7.10 -8.23 -1.68
CA GLY A 25 5.74 -7.89 -1.32
C GLY A 25 5.55 -6.42 -1.03
N LEU A 26 4.31 -6.10 -0.64
CA LEU A 26 3.90 -4.76 -0.26
C LEU A 26 3.31 -4.78 1.15
N ALA A 27 3.50 -3.69 1.88
CA ALA A 27 2.95 -3.54 3.22
C ALA A 27 2.32 -2.16 3.40
N VAL A 28 1.23 -2.11 4.15
CA VAL A 28 0.67 -0.86 4.66
C VAL A 28 0.98 -0.85 6.16
N PRO A 29 1.98 -0.08 6.60
CA PRO A 29 2.29 0.01 8.02
C PRO A 29 1.13 0.65 8.76
N GLU A 30 0.85 0.17 9.97
CA GLU A 30 -0.26 0.65 10.78
C GLU A 30 -1.60 0.34 10.10
N MET A 31 -2.65 1.07 10.45
CA MET A 31 -3.97 0.90 9.86
C MET A 31 -4.53 2.29 9.53
N PRO A 32 -4.09 2.90 8.41
CA PRO A 32 -4.55 4.25 8.07
C PRO A 32 -6.05 4.29 7.86
N VAL A 33 -6.69 5.37 8.33
CA VAL A 33 -8.09 5.60 8.10
C VAL A 33 -8.33 5.74 6.60
N GLY A 34 -9.31 5.02 6.06
CA GLY A 34 -9.65 5.03 4.65
C GLY A 34 -8.87 4.03 3.79
N SER A 35 -7.88 3.31 4.35
CA SER A 35 -7.32 2.16 3.63
C SER A 35 -8.40 1.07 3.49
N PRO A 36 -8.26 0.15 2.52
CA PRO A 36 -9.30 -0.87 2.29
C PRO A 36 -9.67 -1.61 3.57
N GLY A 37 -10.96 -1.60 3.93
CA GLY A 37 -11.47 -2.21 5.16
C GLY A 37 -11.34 -1.35 6.41
N MET A 38 -10.72 -0.16 6.30
CA MET A 38 -10.50 0.75 7.44
C MET A 38 -11.20 2.10 7.25
N GLU A 39 -12.25 2.14 6.45
CA GLU A 39 -13.04 3.35 6.24
C GLU A 39 -13.82 3.69 7.52
N VAL A 40 -13.78 4.96 7.90
CA VAL A 40 -14.54 5.47 9.05
C VAL A 40 -15.50 6.56 8.57
N PRO A 41 -16.82 6.35 8.64
CA PRO A 41 -17.79 7.38 8.20
C PRO A 41 -17.59 8.69 8.96
N GLY A 42 -17.57 9.80 8.21
CA GLY A 42 -17.43 11.13 8.79
C GLY A 42 -16.01 11.52 9.17
N GLN A 43 -15.04 10.65 8.98
CA GLN A 43 -13.63 10.94 9.24
C GLN A 43 -12.84 11.04 7.95
N ALA A 44 -11.99 12.06 7.83
CA ALA A 44 -11.15 12.23 6.65
C ALA A 44 -10.16 11.05 6.53
N ALA A 45 -9.91 10.61 5.30
CA ALA A 45 -8.96 9.54 5.04
C ALA A 45 -7.52 10.02 5.24
N ASP A 46 -6.68 9.14 5.77
CA ASP A 46 -5.25 9.40 5.93
C ASP A 46 -4.52 9.29 4.59
N THR A 47 -3.45 10.06 4.47
CA THR A 47 -2.47 9.88 3.39
C THR A 47 -1.36 8.98 3.91
N TYR A 48 -1.02 7.94 3.16
CA TYR A 48 -0.04 6.94 3.61
C TYR A 48 0.71 6.37 2.42
N ASP A 49 1.87 5.78 2.71
CA ASP A 49 2.67 5.08 1.70
C ASP A 49 2.45 3.57 1.78
N VAL A 50 2.30 2.96 0.62
CA VAL A 50 2.43 1.50 0.48
C VAL A 50 3.92 1.22 0.31
N ILE A 51 4.46 0.38 1.15
CA ILE A 51 5.89 0.10 1.21
C ILE A 51 6.22 -1.19 0.47
N ALA A 52 7.23 -1.14 -0.39
CA ALA A 52 7.80 -2.34 -1.01
C ALA A 52 8.88 -2.90 -0.10
N PHE A 53 8.82 -4.21 0.18
CA PHE A 53 9.83 -4.89 0.99
C PHE A 53 10.37 -6.11 0.26
N GLY A 54 11.54 -6.58 0.69
CA GLY A 54 12.21 -7.72 0.09
C GLY A 54 13.70 -7.64 0.32
N GLU A 55 14.49 -7.77 -0.73
CA GLU A 55 15.93 -7.59 -0.66
C GLU A 55 16.25 -6.11 -0.52
N GLY A 56 17.14 -5.79 0.40
CA GLY A 56 17.56 -4.41 0.64
C GLY A 56 16.55 -3.64 1.50
N PRO A 57 16.71 -2.29 1.57
CA PRO A 57 15.87 -1.47 2.43
C PRO A 57 14.43 -1.38 1.93
N HIS A 58 13.50 -1.26 2.88
CA HIS A 58 12.11 -0.95 2.55
C HIS A 58 12.03 0.42 1.90
N ARG A 59 11.14 0.57 0.92
CA ARG A 59 10.98 1.84 0.19
C ARG A 59 9.54 2.11 -0.15
N PRO A 60 9.12 3.39 -0.28
CA PRO A 60 7.78 3.71 -0.74
C PRO A 60 7.55 3.19 -2.16
N PHE A 61 6.39 2.59 -2.41
CA PHE A 61 6.00 2.07 -3.71
C PHE A 61 4.94 2.95 -4.36
N MET A 62 3.89 3.26 -3.61
CA MET A 62 2.82 4.18 -4.02
C MET A 62 2.30 4.93 -2.81
N ARG A 63 1.73 6.10 -3.05
CA ARG A 63 1.06 6.89 -1.99
C ARG A 63 -0.43 6.96 -2.27
N PHE A 64 -1.22 6.87 -1.23
CA PHE A 64 -2.67 6.90 -1.30
C PHE A 64 -3.24 7.88 -0.27
N THR A 65 -4.39 8.45 -0.60
CA THR A 65 -5.28 9.07 0.38
C THR A 65 -6.53 8.20 0.40
N GLY A 66 -6.76 7.47 1.50
CA GLY A 66 -7.77 6.43 1.52
C GLY A 66 -7.44 5.34 0.51
N ALA A 67 -8.34 5.09 -0.45
CA ALA A 67 -8.12 4.14 -1.53
C ALA A 67 -7.72 4.82 -2.85
N ALA A 68 -7.55 6.14 -2.87
CA ALA A 68 -7.24 6.92 -4.06
C ALA A 68 -5.74 7.15 -4.19
N PRO A 69 -5.12 6.80 -5.32
CA PRO A 69 -3.70 7.10 -5.56
C PRO A 69 -3.46 8.61 -5.59
N VAL A 70 -2.35 8.99 -5.03
CA VAL A 70 -1.92 10.40 -5.02
C VAL A 70 -0.91 10.64 -6.11
#